data_cdb05106c104a0ccca7230fbdbde6bff
#
_entry.id   cdb05106c104a0ccca7230fbdbde6bff
#
_cell.length_a   1.000
_cell.length_b   1.000
_cell.length_c   1.000
_cell.angle_alpha   90.00
_cell.angle_beta   90.00
_cell.angle_gamma   90.00
#
_symmetry.space_group_name_H-M   'P 1'
#
loop_
_entity.id
_entity.type
_entity.pdbx_description
1 polymer ?
#
loop_
_entity_poly.entity_id
_entity_poly.type
_entity_poly.pdbx_seq_one_letter_code
_entity_poly.pdbx_strand_id
1 'polypeptide(L)'
;VDSAGRRIATSTTCYNVELSRLLIGDNDLNETIRSAVEILQANGESWNDTLLIGYADGAGLYAFTGDPDSTSDQNSIAKVKETLGLQQYATANDVMDRLIEKYELEEYDSTWQRILGGIHYQMEQEAFSNVNNFTLAENVSDQTVATVKEHSLTLPGVEIAETSVRSYTDGTILPHVLGRVGK
;
A
#
# COMPACT_ATOMS: atom_id res chain seq x y z
N VAL A 1 0.40 -27.93 -18.84
CA VAL A 1 -0.44 -29.14 -18.62
C VAL A 1 0.47 -30.29 -18.25
N ASP A 2 -0.05 -31.25 -17.47
CA ASP A 2 0.63 -32.50 -17.16
C ASP A 2 0.46 -33.52 -18.33
N SER A 3 1.03 -34.71 -18.19
CA SER A 3 0.93 -35.80 -19.18
C SER A 3 -0.51 -36.29 -19.41
N ALA A 4 -1.44 -35.97 -18.54
CA ALA A 4 -2.86 -36.27 -18.65
C ALA A 4 -3.69 -35.08 -19.19
N GLY A 5 -3.05 -34.00 -19.62
CA GLY A 5 -3.71 -32.80 -20.15
C GLY A 5 -4.30 -31.87 -19.10
N ARG A 6 -4.05 -32.10 -17.79
CA ARG A 6 -4.56 -31.21 -16.72
C ARG A 6 -3.70 -29.96 -16.63
N ARG A 7 -4.34 -28.80 -16.41
CA ARG A 7 -3.63 -27.53 -16.23
C ARG A 7 -2.84 -27.54 -14.92
N ILE A 8 -1.52 -27.38 -15.00
CA ILE A 8 -0.62 -27.28 -13.84
C ILE A 8 -0.56 -25.84 -13.32
N ALA A 9 -0.67 -24.88 -14.24
CA ALA A 9 -0.70 -23.46 -13.93
C ALA A 9 -1.74 -22.75 -14.80
N THR A 10 -2.39 -21.76 -14.20
CA THR A 10 -3.34 -20.87 -14.89
C THR A 10 -2.94 -19.45 -14.58
N SER A 11 -2.97 -18.56 -15.59
CA SER A 11 -2.86 -17.13 -15.36
C SER A 11 -4.26 -16.57 -15.15
N THR A 12 -4.46 -15.87 -14.04
CA THR A 12 -5.69 -15.14 -13.76
C THR A 12 -5.39 -13.66 -13.87
N THR A 13 -6.23 -12.94 -14.59
CA THR A 13 -6.16 -11.48 -14.64
C THR A 13 -6.61 -10.94 -13.30
N CYS A 14 -5.83 -10.03 -12.74
CA CYS A 14 -6.11 -9.28 -11.53
C CYS A 14 -6.01 -7.79 -11.84
N TYR A 15 -6.66 -6.98 -11.03
CA TYR A 15 -6.67 -5.53 -11.18
C TYR A 15 -6.06 -4.87 -9.95
N ASN A 16 -5.20 -3.90 -10.18
CA ASN A 16 -4.61 -3.07 -9.15
C ASN A 16 -5.10 -1.64 -9.29
N VAL A 17 -5.21 -0.93 -8.18
CA VAL A 17 -5.41 0.53 -8.18
C VAL A 17 -4.03 1.18 -8.06
N GLU A 18 -3.68 2.01 -9.04
CA GLU A 18 -2.41 2.72 -9.08
C GLU A 18 -2.61 4.23 -9.02
N LEU A 19 -1.65 4.92 -8.43
CA LEU A 19 -1.54 6.37 -8.45
C LEU A 19 -0.44 6.78 -9.43
N SER A 20 -0.77 7.70 -10.34
CA SER A 20 0.15 8.26 -11.32
C SER A 20 0.43 9.72 -11.01
N ARG A 21 1.65 10.05 -10.56
CA ARG A 21 2.03 11.44 -10.27
C ARG A 21 1.87 12.35 -11.47
N LEU A 22 2.18 11.84 -12.65
CA LEU A 22 2.06 12.59 -13.90
C LEU A 22 0.62 13.04 -14.17
N LEU A 23 -0.37 12.18 -13.92
CA LEU A 23 -1.78 12.46 -14.18
C LEU A 23 -2.45 13.22 -13.03
N ILE A 24 -1.97 13.06 -11.79
CA ILE A 24 -2.38 13.90 -10.65
C ILE A 24 -1.99 15.37 -10.95
N GLY A 25 -0.79 15.60 -11.50
CA GLY A 25 -0.31 16.91 -11.88
C GLY A 25 -0.27 17.89 -10.70
N ASP A 26 -0.94 19.04 -10.84
CA ASP A 26 -1.01 20.09 -9.82
C ASP A 26 -2.18 19.89 -8.81
N ASN A 27 -2.95 18.79 -8.94
CA ASN A 27 -4.00 18.50 -7.97
C ASN A 27 -3.40 18.08 -6.63
N ASP A 28 -4.20 18.25 -5.58
CA ASP A 28 -3.82 17.87 -4.21
C ASP A 28 -3.67 16.35 -4.11
N LEU A 29 -2.44 15.93 -3.80
CA LEU A 29 -2.10 14.52 -3.68
C LEU A 29 -2.80 13.89 -2.46
N ASN A 30 -2.91 14.63 -1.34
CA ASN A 30 -3.54 14.13 -0.13
C ASN A 30 -5.03 13.87 -0.36
N GLU A 31 -5.73 14.80 -1.01
CA GLU A 31 -7.14 14.62 -1.35
C GLU A 31 -7.36 13.51 -2.39
N THR A 32 -6.44 13.35 -3.34
CA THR A 32 -6.50 12.26 -4.31
C THR A 32 -6.35 10.90 -3.62
N ILE A 33 -5.36 10.75 -2.74
CA ILE A 33 -5.15 9.51 -1.96
C ILE A 33 -6.36 9.26 -1.07
N ARG A 34 -6.83 10.28 -0.34
CA ARG A 34 -8.00 10.18 0.53
C ARG A 34 -9.21 9.64 -0.21
N SER A 35 -9.57 10.27 -1.34
CA SER A 35 -10.72 9.86 -2.14
C SER A 35 -10.58 8.43 -2.69
N ALA A 36 -9.37 8.03 -3.10
CA ALA A 36 -9.11 6.66 -3.54
C ALA A 36 -9.26 5.66 -2.39
N VAL A 37 -8.74 5.98 -1.19
CA VAL A 37 -8.89 5.13 0.01
C VAL A 37 -10.35 5.02 0.45
N GLU A 38 -11.13 6.11 0.38
CA GLU A 38 -12.58 6.07 0.67
C GLU A 38 -13.32 5.08 -0.25
N ILE A 39 -12.97 5.03 -1.54
CA ILE A 39 -13.52 4.05 -2.47
C ILE A 39 -13.11 2.62 -2.08
N LEU A 40 -11.84 2.41 -1.74
CA LEU A 40 -11.34 1.10 -1.29
C LEU A 40 -12.06 0.64 -0.02
N GLN A 41 -12.20 1.52 0.97
CA GLN A 41 -12.91 1.22 2.22
C GLN A 41 -14.40 0.88 1.98
N ALA A 42 -15.08 1.63 1.12
CA ALA A 42 -16.48 1.40 0.79
C ALA A 42 -16.71 0.03 0.14
N ASN A 43 -15.72 -0.49 -0.59
CA ASN A 43 -15.75 -1.80 -1.23
C ASN A 43 -15.09 -2.92 -0.39
N GLY A 44 -14.62 -2.62 0.83
CA GLY A 44 -14.00 -3.60 1.72
C GLY A 44 -12.59 -4.04 1.28
N GLU A 45 -11.92 -3.23 0.49
CA GLU A 45 -10.55 -3.48 0.03
C GLU A 45 -9.52 -2.98 1.04
N SER A 46 -8.32 -3.55 0.99
CA SER A 46 -7.15 -3.07 1.70
C SER A 46 -6.24 -2.26 0.77
N TRP A 47 -5.36 -1.47 1.34
CA TRP A 47 -4.35 -0.71 0.60
C TRP A 47 -2.94 -1.00 1.11
N ASN A 48 -1.95 -0.65 0.30
CA ASN A 48 -0.54 -0.85 0.63
C ASN A 48 -0.07 0.19 1.65
N ASP A 49 0.12 -0.27 2.87
CA ASP A 49 0.63 0.50 4.00
C ASP A 49 1.45 -0.44 4.91
N THR A 50 2.76 -0.25 4.93
CA THR A 50 3.69 -1.06 5.71
C THR A 50 4.16 -0.36 6.98
N LEU A 51 3.61 0.81 7.31
CA LEU A 51 3.98 1.54 8.51
C LEU A 51 3.46 0.84 9.77
N LEU A 52 4.38 0.31 10.59
CA LEU A 52 4.07 -0.42 11.83
C LEU A 52 3.72 0.53 12.99
N ILE A 53 2.73 1.40 12.77
CA ILE A 53 2.19 2.31 13.78
C ILE A 53 0.67 2.18 13.79
N GLY A 54 0.09 2.08 14.97
CA GLY A 54 -1.35 2.09 15.21
C GLY A 54 -1.70 3.01 16.35
N TYR A 55 -2.98 3.02 16.74
CA TYR A 55 -3.40 3.73 17.94
C TYR A 55 -3.09 2.91 19.18
N ALA A 56 -2.62 3.58 20.25
CA ALA A 56 -2.58 2.97 21.56
C ALA A 56 -4.00 2.91 22.13
N ASP A 57 -4.40 1.77 22.69
CA ASP A 57 -5.71 1.59 23.30
C ASP A 57 -5.97 2.66 24.37
N GLY A 58 -6.97 3.51 24.15
CA GLY A 58 -7.55 4.41 25.14
C GLY A 58 -6.88 5.75 25.36
N ALA A 59 -5.82 6.12 24.66
CA ALA A 59 -5.09 7.37 24.93
C ALA A 59 -5.03 8.38 23.77
N GLY A 60 -5.55 8.05 22.60
CA GLY A 60 -5.38 8.89 21.40
C GLY A 60 -3.92 9.08 20.97
N LEU A 61 -3.01 8.27 21.50
CA LEU A 61 -1.60 8.28 21.22
C LEU A 61 -1.26 7.15 20.24
N TYR A 62 -0.22 7.36 19.44
CA TYR A 62 0.30 6.35 18.52
C TYR A 62 1.24 5.38 19.23
N ALA A 63 1.24 4.12 18.82
CA ALA A 63 2.14 3.08 19.31
C ALA A 63 2.68 2.26 18.14
N PHE A 64 3.88 1.71 18.29
CA PHE A 64 4.39 0.71 17.34
C PHE A 64 3.62 -0.59 17.48
N THR A 65 3.16 -1.14 16.35
CA THR A 65 2.36 -2.38 16.27
C THR A 65 3.18 -3.59 15.85
N GLY A 66 4.47 -3.39 15.54
CA GLY A 66 5.39 -4.47 15.18
C GLY A 66 5.64 -5.43 16.35
N ASP A 67 5.89 -6.70 16.04
CA ASP A 67 6.28 -7.70 17.03
C ASP A 67 7.68 -7.37 17.57
N PRO A 68 7.83 -7.12 18.90
CA PRO A 68 9.11 -6.81 19.50
C PRO A 68 10.15 -7.93 19.39
N ASP A 69 9.73 -9.17 19.17
CA ASP A 69 10.61 -10.32 18.99
C ASP A 69 10.95 -10.57 17.51
N SER A 70 10.29 -9.86 16.59
CA SER A 70 10.55 -9.94 15.16
C SER A 70 11.68 -9.01 14.74
N THR A 71 12.80 -9.57 14.31
CA THR A 71 13.93 -8.79 13.76
C THR A 71 13.50 -7.98 12.52
N SER A 72 12.59 -8.50 11.71
CA SER A 72 12.05 -7.80 10.53
C SER A 72 11.33 -6.52 10.92
N ASP A 73 10.45 -6.59 11.93
CA ASP A 73 9.65 -5.46 12.38
C ASP A 73 10.52 -4.41 13.08
N GLN A 74 11.48 -4.86 13.90
CA GLN A 74 12.47 -3.97 14.51
C GLN A 74 13.28 -3.22 13.44
N ASN A 75 13.70 -3.89 12.37
CA ASN A 75 14.40 -3.27 11.25
C ASN A 75 13.50 -2.27 10.51
N SER A 76 12.23 -2.60 10.31
CA SER A 76 11.25 -1.71 9.67
C SER A 76 11.03 -0.45 10.50
N ILE A 77 10.88 -0.58 11.83
CA ILE A 77 10.77 0.55 12.77
C ILE A 77 12.06 1.38 12.79
N ALA A 78 13.22 0.75 12.78
CA ALA A 78 14.50 1.46 12.73
C ALA A 78 14.65 2.23 11.40
N LYS A 79 14.24 1.62 10.29
CA LYS A 79 14.31 2.23 8.96
C LYS A 79 13.41 3.45 8.83
N VAL A 80 12.18 3.43 9.35
CA VAL A 80 11.30 4.61 9.29
C VAL A 80 11.90 5.77 10.09
N LYS A 81 12.47 5.51 11.28
CA LYS A 81 13.16 6.54 12.09
C LYS A 81 14.35 7.14 11.34
N GLU A 82 15.17 6.30 10.71
CA GLU A 82 16.32 6.73 9.91
C GLU A 82 15.87 7.58 8.70
N THR A 83 14.88 7.12 7.95
CA THR A 83 14.33 7.85 6.78
C THR A 83 13.82 9.25 7.16
N LEU A 84 13.25 9.39 8.36
CA LEU A 84 12.73 10.66 8.87
C LEU A 84 13.79 11.49 9.62
N GLY A 85 15.02 11.00 9.74
CA GLY A 85 16.11 11.67 10.46
C GLY A 85 15.92 11.69 11.98
N LEU A 86 15.15 10.75 12.52
CA LEU A 86 14.88 10.63 13.95
C LEU A 86 15.90 9.74 14.66
N GLN A 87 16.05 9.98 15.96
CA GLN A 87 16.91 9.15 16.80
C GLN A 87 16.25 7.78 17.08
N GLN A 88 17.07 6.77 17.37
CA GLN A 88 16.57 5.39 17.60
C GLN A 88 15.61 5.30 18.80
N TYR A 89 15.72 6.19 19.78
CA TYR A 89 14.81 6.25 20.94
C TYR A 89 13.50 6.99 20.65
N ALA A 90 13.30 7.56 19.45
CA ALA A 90 12.08 8.25 19.07
C ALA A 90 10.85 7.33 19.22
N THR A 91 9.76 7.88 19.72
CA THR A 91 8.49 7.19 19.92
C THR A 91 7.68 7.11 18.61
N ALA A 92 6.59 6.35 18.63
CA ALA A 92 5.65 6.33 17.50
C ALA A 92 4.98 7.70 17.29
N ASN A 93 4.78 8.49 18.36
CA ASN A 93 4.27 9.86 18.26
C ASN A 93 5.27 10.76 17.52
N ASP A 94 6.57 10.70 17.89
CA ASP A 94 7.60 11.50 17.20
C ASP A 94 7.66 11.18 15.70
N VAL A 95 7.47 9.91 15.34
CA VAL A 95 7.40 9.47 13.93
C VAL A 95 6.18 10.07 13.25
N MET A 96 5.00 9.99 13.88
CA MET A 96 3.77 10.53 13.31
C MET A 96 3.81 12.05 13.20
N ASP A 97 4.29 12.76 14.21
CA ASP A 97 4.46 14.23 14.18
C ASP A 97 5.35 14.65 13.01
N ARG A 98 6.42 13.89 12.77
CA ARG A 98 7.32 14.15 11.66
C ARG A 98 6.70 13.85 10.28
N LEU A 99 5.86 12.82 10.17
CA LEU A 99 5.11 12.51 8.94
C LEU A 99 4.04 13.57 8.67
N ILE A 100 3.32 14.00 9.72
CA ILE A 100 2.30 15.06 9.63
C ILE A 100 2.93 16.37 9.12
N GLU A 101 4.04 16.80 9.71
CA GLU A 101 4.77 17.99 9.26
C GLU A 101 5.30 17.84 7.82
N LYS A 102 5.90 16.68 7.50
CA LYS A 102 6.56 16.44 6.21
C LYS A 102 5.57 16.43 5.03
N TYR A 103 4.36 15.91 5.26
CA TYR A 103 3.35 15.72 4.22
C TYR A 103 2.14 16.65 4.33
N GLU A 104 2.24 17.67 5.21
CA GLU A 104 1.22 18.72 5.39
C GLU A 104 -0.16 18.14 5.75
N LEU A 105 -0.18 17.28 6.80
CA LEU A 105 -1.38 16.55 7.20
C LEU A 105 -2.10 17.17 8.42
N GLU A 106 -1.76 18.39 8.84
CA GLU A 106 -2.27 19.05 10.06
C GLU A 106 -3.79 19.27 10.01
N GLU A 107 -4.37 19.47 8.82
CA GLU A 107 -5.80 19.71 8.65
C GLU A 107 -6.67 18.45 8.74
N TYR A 108 -6.03 17.26 8.70
CA TYR A 108 -6.72 15.98 8.76
C TYR A 108 -6.88 15.50 10.21
N ASP A 109 -7.96 14.77 10.49
CA ASP A 109 -8.10 14.07 11.76
C ASP A 109 -7.04 12.98 11.94
N SER A 110 -6.88 12.50 13.16
CA SER A 110 -5.83 11.52 13.50
C SER A 110 -5.93 10.22 12.70
N THR A 111 -7.14 9.80 12.28
CA THR A 111 -7.34 8.61 11.46
C THR A 111 -6.74 8.81 10.07
N TRP A 112 -7.07 9.92 9.44
CA TRP A 112 -6.53 10.26 8.13
C TRP A 112 -5.04 10.60 8.17
N GLN A 113 -4.57 11.26 9.23
CA GLN A 113 -3.14 11.50 9.45
C GLN A 113 -2.35 10.19 9.45
N ARG A 114 -2.88 9.16 10.14
CA ARG A 114 -2.24 7.84 10.17
C ARG A 114 -2.26 7.15 8.80
N ILE A 115 -3.40 7.16 8.12
CA ILE A 115 -3.57 6.51 6.80
C ILE A 115 -2.69 7.20 5.76
N LEU A 116 -2.83 8.50 5.61
CA LEU A 116 -2.07 9.30 4.63
C LEU A 116 -0.57 9.24 4.91
N GLY A 117 -0.17 9.36 6.20
CA GLY A 117 1.24 9.27 6.60
C GLY A 117 1.86 7.91 6.25
N GLY A 118 1.11 6.81 6.42
CA GLY A 118 1.55 5.46 6.05
C GLY A 118 1.70 5.29 4.54
N ILE A 119 0.71 5.75 3.78
CA ILE A 119 0.74 5.67 2.31
C ILE A 119 1.89 6.52 1.74
N HIS A 120 2.06 7.76 2.20
CA HIS A 120 3.16 8.62 1.77
C HIS A 120 4.53 8.02 2.09
N TYR A 121 4.69 7.43 3.28
CA TYR A 121 5.91 6.73 3.63
C TYR A 121 6.18 5.57 2.68
N GLN A 122 5.16 4.77 2.36
CA GLN A 122 5.28 3.66 1.40
C GLN A 122 5.62 4.16 -0.01
N MET A 123 4.98 5.22 -0.47
CA MET A 123 5.26 5.86 -1.77
C MET A 123 6.74 6.31 -1.87
N GLU A 124 7.28 6.86 -0.78
CA GLU A 124 8.70 7.25 -0.73
C GLU A 124 9.64 6.03 -0.81
N GLN A 125 9.29 4.93 -0.12
CA GLN A 125 10.08 3.69 -0.19
C GLN A 125 10.09 3.08 -1.60
N GLU A 126 9.02 3.23 -2.34
CA GLU A 126 8.87 2.74 -3.72
C GLU A 126 9.30 3.75 -4.78
N ALA A 127 9.88 4.88 -4.38
CA ALA A 127 10.35 5.94 -5.27
C ALA A 127 9.26 6.46 -6.23
N PHE A 128 8.05 6.68 -5.70
CA PHE A 128 6.94 7.29 -6.44
C PHE A 128 7.35 8.61 -7.10
N SER A 129 7.09 8.72 -8.39
CA SER A 129 7.53 9.88 -9.20
C SER A 129 6.71 9.98 -10.49
N ASN A 130 7.02 10.98 -11.33
CA ASN A 130 6.35 11.14 -12.63
C ASN A 130 6.59 9.97 -13.61
N VAL A 131 7.55 9.11 -13.33
CA VAL A 131 7.91 7.95 -14.18
C VAL A 131 7.67 6.61 -13.49
N ASN A 132 7.31 6.64 -12.20
CA ASN A 132 7.07 5.44 -11.40
C ASN A 132 5.74 5.58 -10.66
N ASN A 133 4.72 4.86 -11.11
CA ASN A 133 3.43 4.81 -10.45
C ASN A 133 3.54 4.06 -9.11
N PHE A 134 2.62 4.36 -8.20
CA PHE A 134 2.50 3.67 -6.92
C PHE A 134 1.27 2.77 -6.94
N THR A 135 1.45 1.51 -6.58
CA THR A 135 0.34 0.56 -6.44
C THR A 135 -0.32 0.78 -5.07
N LEU A 136 -1.46 1.47 -5.07
CA LEU A 136 -2.22 1.75 -3.84
C LEU A 136 -2.91 0.50 -3.28
N ALA A 137 -3.52 -0.32 -4.15
CA ALA A 137 -4.17 -1.57 -3.77
C ALA A 137 -3.97 -2.64 -4.84
N GLU A 138 -3.74 -3.88 -4.39
CA GLU A 138 -3.53 -5.02 -5.27
C GLU A 138 -4.75 -5.95 -5.29
N ASN A 139 -4.99 -6.57 -6.45
CA ASN A 139 -6.01 -7.61 -6.62
C ASN A 139 -7.42 -7.18 -6.16
N VAL A 140 -7.81 -5.97 -6.55
CA VAL A 140 -9.12 -5.41 -6.21
C VAL A 140 -10.25 -6.09 -6.96
N SER A 141 -11.46 -6.04 -6.40
CA SER A 141 -12.67 -6.62 -6.99
C SER A 141 -13.15 -5.86 -8.24
N ASP A 142 -13.94 -6.54 -9.07
CA ASP A 142 -14.59 -5.92 -10.24
C ASP A 142 -15.48 -4.73 -9.83
N GLN A 143 -16.06 -4.77 -8.63
CA GLN A 143 -16.83 -3.65 -8.07
C GLN A 143 -15.96 -2.41 -7.90
N THR A 144 -14.79 -2.56 -7.31
CA THR A 144 -13.81 -1.46 -7.13
C THR A 144 -13.34 -0.94 -8.47
N VAL A 145 -13.06 -1.83 -9.43
CA VAL A 145 -12.71 -1.44 -10.81
C VAL A 145 -13.80 -0.56 -11.44
N ALA A 146 -15.07 -0.97 -11.32
CA ALA A 146 -16.20 -0.20 -11.85
C ALA A 146 -16.30 1.18 -11.18
N THR A 147 -16.22 1.23 -9.84
CA THR A 147 -16.31 2.47 -9.07
C THR A 147 -15.18 3.45 -9.43
N VAL A 148 -13.93 2.97 -9.50
CA VAL A 148 -12.78 3.82 -9.89
C VAL A 148 -12.95 4.36 -11.31
N LYS A 149 -13.42 3.54 -12.25
CA LYS A 149 -13.68 3.98 -13.63
C LYS A 149 -14.80 5.02 -13.73
N GLU A 150 -15.86 4.89 -12.94
CA GLU A 150 -16.93 5.90 -12.86
C GLU A 150 -16.41 7.24 -12.36
N HIS A 151 -15.47 7.24 -11.41
CA HIS A 151 -14.87 8.44 -10.83
C HIS A 151 -13.64 8.94 -11.59
N SER A 152 -13.25 8.34 -12.71
CA SER A 152 -12.02 8.69 -13.44
C SER A 152 -11.90 10.17 -13.85
N LEU A 153 -13.01 10.86 -14.03
CA LEU A 153 -13.02 12.30 -14.34
C LEU A 153 -12.84 13.20 -13.11
N THR A 154 -13.21 12.71 -11.93
CA THR A 154 -13.12 13.44 -10.65
C THR A 154 -11.91 13.06 -9.82
N LEU A 155 -11.26 11.96 -10.16
CA LEU A 155 -10.07 11.41 -9.50
C LEU A 155 -8.90 11.31 -10.49
N PRO A 156 -8.33 12.44 -10.93
CA PRO A 156 -7.21 12.41 -11.86
C PRO A 156 -6.02 11.69 -11.23
N GLY A 157 -5.41 10.78 -12.00
CA GLY A 157 -4.24 10.03 -11.58
C GLY A 157 -4.51 8.78 -10.74
N VAL A 158 -5.78 8.42 -10.52
CA VAL A 158 -6.14 7.09 -10.00
C VAL A 158 -6.51 6.21 -11.18
N GLU A 159 -5.72 5.17 -11.41
CA GLU A 159 -5.84 4.29 -12.58
C GLU A 159 -6.02 2.83 -12.18
N ILE A 160 -6.62 2.05 -13.08
CA ILE A 160 -6.69 0.59 -12.95
C ILE A 160 -5.63 -0.03 -13.83
N ALA A 161 -4.67 -0.70 -13.21
CA ALA A 161 -3.67 -1.50 -13.91
C ALA A 161 -4.12 -2.96 -13.97
N GLU A 162 -4.03 -3.54 -15.16
CA GLU A 162 -4.29 -4.97 -15.36
C GLU A 162 -2.99 -5.73 -15.17
N THR A 163 -2.99 -6.71 -14.28
CA THR A 163 -1.85 -7.58 -14.00
C THR A 163 -2.26 -9.03 -14.11
N SER A 164 -1.31 -9.92 -14.33
CA SER A 164 -1.55 -11.35 -14.47
C SER A 164 -0.85 -12.11 -13.35
N VAL A 165 -1.63 -12.72 -12.49
CA VAL A 165 -1.11 -13.58 -11.43
C VAL A 165 -1.17 -15.03 -11.88
N ARG A 166 -0.02 -15.72 -11.79
CA ARG A 166 0.09 -17.12 -12.10
C ARG A 166 -0.31 -17.96 -10.88
N SER A 167 -1.41 -18.70 -11.01
CA SER A 167 -1.88 -19.65 -10.00
C SER A 167 -1.48 -21.07 -10.38
N TYR A 168 -0.95 -21.82 -9.42
CA TYR A 168 -0.60 -23.23 -9.59
C TYR A 168 -1.67 -24.08 -8.92
N THR A 169 -2.19 -25.09 -9.66
CA THR A 169 -3.25 -25.98 -9.17
C THR A 169 -2.78 -26.82 -7.99
N ASP A 170 -1.49 -27.15 -7.94
CA ASP A 170 -0.87 -27.86 -6.83
C ASP A 170 0.60 -27.43 -6.69
N GLY A 171 0.88 -26.62 -5.67
CA GLY A 171 2.23 -26.11 -5.37
C GLY A 171 3.22 -27.16 -4.87
N THR A 172 2.74 -28.38 -4.60
CA THR A 172 3.57 -29.49 -4.11
C THR A 172 4.11 -30.35 -5.25
N ILE A 173 3.54 -30.25 -6.45
CA ILE A 173 3.95 -31.02 -7.62
C ILE A 173 5.15 -30.34 -8.30
N LEU A 174 6.30 -31.00 -8.24
CA LEU A 174 7.53 -30.63 -8.94
C LEU A 174 8.07 -29.21 -8.63
N PRO A 175 8.31 -28.84 -7.37
CA PRO A 175 8.81 -27.51 -7.01
C PRO A 175 10.18 -27.19 -7.67
N HIS A 176 10.97 -28.21 -8.01
CA HIS A 176 12.24 -28.05 -8.71
C HIS A 176 12.11 -27.81 -10.22
N VAL A 177 10.94 -28.09 -10.83
CA VAL A 177 10.64 -27.81 -12.24
C VAL A 177 9.92 -26.47 -12.39
N LEU A 178 9.03 -26.14 -11.45
CA LEU A 178 8.25 -24.89 -11.47
C LEU A 178 9.06 -23.68 -11.00
N GLY A 179 10.19 -23.90 -10.29
CA GLY A 179 11.01 -22.86 -9.71
C GLY A 179 10.37 -22.23 -8.45
N ARG A 180 11.17 -21.49 -7.69
CA ARG A 180 10.67 -20.60 -6.63
C ARG A 180 10.47 -19.22 -7.23
N VAL A 181 9.26 -18.72 -7.21
CA VAL A 181 8.99 -17.30 -7.43
C VAL A 181 9.19 -16.64 -6.07
N GLY A 182 10.28 -15.88 -5.92
CA GLY A 182 10.44 -14.98 -4.77
C GLY A 182 9.55 -13.76 -4.97
N LYS A 183 8.94 -13.29 -3.89
CA LYS A 183 8.44 -11.93 -3.80
C LYS A 183 9.61 -10.98 -3.59
#